data_d5855b8371c08836bfb4cc58f455bcf9
#
_entry.id   d5855b8371c08836bfb4cc58f455bcf9
#
_cell.length_a   1.000
_cell.length_b   1.000
_cell.length_c   1.000
_cell.angle_alpha   90.00
_cell.angle_beta   90.00
_cell.angle_gamma   90.00
#
_symmetry.space_group_name_H-M   'P 1'
#
loop_
_entity.id
_entity.type
_entity.pdbx_description
1 polymer ?
#
loop_
_entity_poly.entity_id
_entity_poly.type
_entity_poly.pdbx_seq_one_letter_code
_entity_poly.pdbx_strand_id
1 'polypeptide(L)'
;MNFARSKSPPWQSLLALLVLPLIAGAQVNDMDMRLPMDIDADNTTIDGKNSMIIFNGLRLTQGRISIQADEGRATRMELEDSTWHFSGNVIIDVGAGHIECDSAELLFDEFRLKRAIVTGSPAIYDLNRPGTDEVTHAESGRLDYHVDKGVIEFSDQATITEGGNQISSTVLIYNIAEQRINADSSGEEDDRVRITYTPPEGIEAALDERGTDEPAETEPQETEDGNQ
;
A
#
# COMPACT_ATOMS: atom_id res chain seq x y z
N MET A 1 -33.72 -13.64 36.97
CA MET A 1 -33.40 -12.55 36.06
C MET A 1 -32.33 -13.08 35.08
N ASN A 2 -32.77 -13.57 33.90
CA ASN A 2 -31.87 -14.12 32.88
C ASN A 2 -31.55 -13.02 31.89
N PHE A 3 -30.28 -12.59 31.84
CA PHE A 3 -29.76 -11.71 30.82
C PHE A 3 -29.46 -12.55 29.55
N ALA A 4 -30.29 -12.38 28.55
CA ALA A 4 -30.05 -12.93 27.20
C ALA A 4 -28.82 -12.22 26.57
N ARG A 5 -27.73 -12.95 26.32
CA ARG A 5 -26.63 -12.53 25.51
C ARG A 5 -27.11 -12.45 24.05
N SER A 6 -27.23 -11.23 23.54
CA SER A 6 -27.42 -10.97 22.12
C SER A 6 -26.17 -11.42 21.36
N LYS A 7 -26.29 -12.47 20.54
CA LYS A 7 -25.26 -12.85 19.56
C LYS A 7 -25.39 -11.91 18.38
N SER A 8 -24.47 -10.96 18.23
CA SER A 8 -24.31 -10.18 17.00
C SER A 8 -23.96 -11.11 15.83
N PRO A 9 -24.51 -10.91 14.63
CA PRO A 9 -24.24 -11.77 13.49
C PRO A 9 -22.80 -11.60 12.99
N PRO A 10 -22.14 -12.68 12.53
CA PRO A 10 -20.70 -12.69 12.18
C PRO A 10 -20.33 -11.88 10.94
N TRP A 11 -21.30 -11.28 10.25
CA TRP A 11 -21.04 -10.53 9.02
C TRP A 11 -20.51 -9.10 9.24
N GLN A 12 -20.65 -8.58 10.45
CA GLN A 12 -20.09 -7.26 10.79
C GLN A 12 -18.57 -7.30 11.00
N SER A 13 -17.98 -8.48 11.13
CA SER A 13 -16.53 -8.67 11.25
C SER A 13 -15.81 -8.72 9.89
N LEU A 14 -16.55 -8.90 8.79
CA LEU A 14 -15.99 -9.05 7.44
C LEU A 14 -15.62 -7.73 6.76
N LEU A 15 -16.13 -6.60 7.25
CA LEU A 15 -15.81 -5.27 6.71
C LEU A 15 -14.66 -4.58 7.45
N ALA A 16 -14.23 -5.12 8.59
CA ALA A 16 -13.17 -4.53 9.39
C ALA A 16 -11.75 -4.98 8.96
N LEU A 17 -11.64 -5.95 8.03
CA LEU A 17 -10.36 -6.56 7.66
C LEU A 17 -9.67 -5.89 6.47
N LEU A 18 -10.29 -4.89 5.86
CA LEU A 18 -9.70 -4.14 4.74
C LEU A 18 -9.29 -2.71 5.15
N VAL A 19 -9.26 -2.44 6.45
CA VAL A 19 -8.70 -1.19 6.96
C VAL A 19 -7.19 -1.38 7.08
N LEU A 20 -6.51 -1.21 5.96
CA LEU A 20 -5.07 -1.12 5.88
C LEU A 20 -4.58 0.09 6.71
N PRO A 21 -3.81 -0.11 7.78
CA PRO A 21 -2.93 0.94 8.26
C PRO A 21 -1.70 0.99 7.35
N LEU A 22 -1.93 1.30 6.06
CA LEU A 22 -0.95 1.17 4.98
C LEU A 22 0.25 2.10 5.13
N ILE A 23 0.25 3.10 6.03
CA ILE A 23 1.34 4.09 6.03
C ILE A 23 1.58 4.71 7.42
N ALA A 24 1.45 3.96 8.49
CA ALA A 24 1.99 4.44 9.76
C ALA A 24 3.54 4.45 9.78
N GLY A 25 4.19 3.87 8.77
CA GLY A 25 5.64 3.77 8.68
C GLY A 25 6.33 4.73 7.71
N ALA A 26 5.60 5.26 6.73
CA ALA A 26 6.17 6.12 5.69
C ALA A 26 6.02 7.63 5.96
N GLN A 27 5.66 8.03 7.17
CA GLN A 27 5.76 9.44 7.54
C GLN A 27 7.26 9.77 7.67
N VAL A 28 7.78 10.46 6.66
CA VAL A 28 9.04 11.18 6.77
C VAL A 28 8.84 12.18 7.90
N ASN A 29 9.34 11.87 9.09
CA ASN A 29 9.25 12.80 10.20
C ASN A 29 10.04 14.05 9.85
N ASP A 30 9.50 15.25 10.11
CA ASP A 30 10.21 16.54 10.00
C ASP A 30 11.61 16.50 10.67
N MET A 31 11.80 15.61 11.63
CA MET A 31 13.06 15.42 12.34
C MET A 31 14.14 14.78 11.46
N ASP A 32 13.77 13.85 10.56
CA ASP A 32 14.74 13.19 9.66
C ASP A 32 15.31 14.19 8.65
N MET A 33 14.52 15.16 8.18
CA MET A 33 14.94 16.20 7.24
C MET A 33 15.88 17.26 7.84
N ARG A 34 16.04 17.29 9.16
CA ARG A 34 16.97 18.19 9.87
C ARG A 34 18.30 17.52 10.23
N LEU A 35 18.42 16.22 9.98
CA LEU A 35 19.67 15.48 10.16
C LEU A 35 20.65 15.82 9.02
N PRO A 36 21.95 15.65 9.24
CA PRO A 36 22.91 15.74 8.16
C PRO A 36 22.53 14.81 7.01
N MET A 37 22.68 15.31 5.79
CA MET A 37 22.51 14.55 4.56
C MET A 37 23.90 14.21 4.02
N ASP A 38 24.16 12.93 3.86
CA ASP A 38 25.38 12.41 3.26
C ASP A 38 25.09 11.99 1.81
N ILE A 39 25.94 12.39 0.90
CA ILE A 39 25.84 12.08 -0.53
C ILE A 39 27.15 11.49 -0.99
N ASP A 40 27.12 10.26 -1.45
CA ASP A 40 28.18 9.58 -2.14
C ASP A 40 27.82 9.49 -3.64
N ALA A 41 28.75 9.77 -4.51
CA ALA A 41 28.56 9.66 -5.97
C ALA A 41 29.89 9.31 -6.65
N ASP A 42 29.82 8.56 -7.75
CA ASP A 42 31.00 8.26 -8.57
C ASP A 42 31.58 9.52 -9.17
N ASN A 43 30.71 10.44 -9.63
CA ASN A 43 31.11 11.80 -10.00
C ASN A 43 29.96 12.80 -9.81
N THR A 44 30.34 14.08 -9.71
CA THR A 44 29.40 15.19 -9.54
C THR A 44 29.75 16.32 -10.51
N THR A 45 28.73 16.85 -11.19
CA THR A 45 28.84 18.03 -12.05
C THR A 45 27.96 19.15 -11.52
N ILE A 46 28.55 20.35 -11.33
CA ILE A 46 27.80 21.54 -10.97
C ILE A 46 27.64 22.40 -12.21
N ASP A 47 26.41 22.47 -12.75
CA ASP A 47 26.07 23.32 -13.89
C ASP A 47 25.55 24.67 -13.40
N GLY A 48 26.45 25.64 -13.28
CA GLY A 48 26.10 26.99 -12.82
C GLY A 48 25.23 27.80 -13.81
N LYS A 49 25.12 27.36 -15.08
CA LYS A 49 24.27 28.04 -16.06
C LYS A 49 22.81 27.66 -15.88
N ASN A 50 22.57 26.37 -15.58
CA ASN A 50 21.24 25.82 -15.41
C ASN A 50 20.84 25.70 -13.92
N SER A 51 21.70 26.16 -13.02
CA SER A 51 21.50 26.04 -11.56
C SER A 51 21.15 24.61 -11.17
N MET A 52 21.93 23.64 -11.65
CA MET A 52 21.66 22.22 -11.47
C MET A 52 22.92 21.50 -11.00
N ILE A 53 22.73 20.54 -10.12
CA ILE A 53 23.77 19.61 -9.65
C ILE A 53 23.38 18.22 -10.16
N ILE A 54 24.33 17.55 -10.79
CA ILE A 54 24.14 16.21 -11.37
C ILE A 54 25.11 15.27 -10.67
N PHE A 55 24.59 14.17 -10.18
CA PHE A 55 25.31 13.08 -9.53
C PHE A 55 25.16 11.81 -10.38
N ASN A 56 26.24 11.09 -10.59
CA ASN A 56 26.20 9.76 -11.22
C ASN A 56 26.64 8.71 -10.19
N GLY A 57 25.96 7.56 -10.20
CA GLY A 57 26.16 6.49 -9.21
C GLY A 57 25.85 6.99 -7.79
N LEU A 58 24.67 7.60 -7.62
CA LEU A 58 24.28 8.29 -6.40
C LEU A 58 23.84 7.33 -5.30
N ARG A 59 24.33 7.60 -4.09
CA ARG A 59 23.75 7.14 -2.82
C ARG A 59 23.57 8.33 -1.89
N LEU A 60 22.34 8.63 -1.52
CA LEU A 60 21.95 9.67 -0.58
C LEU A 60 21.44 9.01 0.69
N THR A 61 21.87 9.48 1.86
CA THR A 61 21.33 9.03 3.16
C THR A 61 21.03 10.23 4.06
N GLN A 62 19.87 10.19 4.72
CA GLN A 62 19.47 11.19 5.69
C GLN A 62 18.57 10.56 6.76
N GLY A 63 19.07 10.34 7.96
CA GLY A 63 18.33 9.65 9.01
C GLY A 63 17.95 8.22 8.60
N ARG A 64 16.65 7.98 8.45
CA ARG A 64 16.08 6.68 8.01
C ARG A 64 15.71 6.66 6.52
N ILE A 65 16.17 7.65 5.78
CA ILE A 65 15.95 7.75 4.34
C ILE A 65 17.24 7.33 3.66
N SER A 66 17.15 6.44 2.69
CA SER A 66 18.21 6.06 1.77
C SER A 66 17.68 6.09 0.36
N ILE A 67 18.41 6.71 -0.56
CA ILE A 67 18.08 6.74 -1.99
C ILE A 67 19.32 6.32 -2.77
N GLN A 68 19.15 5.38 -3.69
CA GLN A 68 20.16 4.97 -4.65
C GLN A 68 19.62 5.14 -6.06
N ALA A 69 20.44 5.60 -6.98
CA ALA A 69 20.08 5.77 -8.38
C ALA A 69 21.33 5.82 -9.28
N ASP A 70 21.18 5.48 -10.54
CA ASP A 70 22.25 5.66 -11.53
C ASP A 70 22.56 7.14 -11.73
N GLU A 71 21.53 8.00 -11.71
CA GLU A 71 21.69 9.44 -11.82
C GLU A 71 20.75 10.16 -10.86
N GLY A 72 21.25 11.18 -10.17
CA GLY A 72 20.49 12.15 -9.41
C GLY A 72 20.69 13.57 -9.93
N ARG A 73 19.63 14.36 -10.01
CA ARG A 73 19.67 15.78 -10.37
C ARG A 73 18.95 16.60 -9.32
N ALA A 74 19.58 17.68 -8.87
CA ALA A 74 19.00 18.59 -7.90
C ALA A 74 19.10 20.03 -8.40
N THR A 75 18.06 20.83 -8.20
CA THR A 75 18.10 22.27 -8.49
C THR A 75 18.93 23.02 -7.46
N ARG A 76 18.98 22.49 -6.24
CA ARG A 76 19.79 23.01 -5.12
C ARG A 76 20.14 21.87 -4.18
N MET A 77 21.22 22.02 -3.42
CA MET A 77 21.56 21.09 -2.35
C MET A 77 20.64 21.24 -1.14
N GLU A 78 20.24 22.46 -0.85
CA GLU A 78 19.33 22.76 0.24
C GLU A 78 17.91 22.28 -0.11
N LEU A 79 17.23 21.68 0.88
CA LEU A 79 15.85 21.19 0.75
C LEU A 79 14.81 22.31 0.98
N GLU A 80 15.21 23.59 0.96
CA GLU A 80 14.30 24.73 1.21
C GLU A 80 13.27 24.85 0.10
N ASP A 81 13.73 25.06 -1.14
CA ASP A 81 12.91 25.09 -2.36
C ASP A 81 13.65 24.30 -3.43
N SER A 82 13.46 23.00 -3.47
CA SER A 82 14.24 22.15 -4.37
C SER A 82 13.42 21.05 -4.99
N THR A 83 13.80 20.70 -6.22
CA THR A 83 13.31 19.50 -6.88
C THR A 83 14.48 18.57 -7.09
N TRP A 84 14.31 17.34 -6.64
CA TRP A 84 15.26 16.25 -6.82
C TRP A 84 14.65 15.24 -7.77
N HIS A 85 15.40 14.88 -8.77
CA HIS A 85 15.03 13.87 -9.75
C HIS A 85 16.06 12.74 -9.74
N PHE A 86 15.59 11.52 -9.59
CA PHE A 86 16.40 10.30 -9.58
C PHE A 86 15.99 9.45 -10.77
N SER A 87 16.93 8.82 -11.44
CA SER A 87 16.66 7.97 -12.59
C SER A 87 17.66 6.82 -12.73
N GLY A 88 17.15 5.70 -13.22
CA GLY A 88 17.89 4.45 -13.44
C GLY A 88 18.10 3.67 -12.14
N ASN A 89 17.53 2.46 -12.08
CA ASN A 89 17.65 1.54 -10.94
C ASN A 89 17.41 2.22 -9.57
N VAL A 90 16.34 3.00 -9.48
CA VAL A 90 16.05 3.80 -8.28
C VAL A 90 15.55 2.90 -7.17
N ILE A 91 16.22 2.96 -6.01
CA ILE A 91 15.83 2.28 -4.78
C ILE A 91 15.68 3.35 -3.70
N ILE A 92 14.52 3.36 -3.04
CA ILE A 92 14.22 4.30 -1.96
C ILE A 92 13.78 3.52 -0.72
N ASP A 93 14.51 3.67 0.38
CA ASP A 93 14.11 3.16 1.68
C ASP A 93 13.69 4.33 2.56
N VAL A 94 12.50 4.23 3.16
CA VAL A 94 11.97 5.23 4.10
C VAL A 94 11.32 4.51 5.30
N GLY A 95 12.05 4.47 6.40
CA GLY A 95 11.57 3.78 7.60
C GLY A 95 11.36 2.28 7.37
N ALA A 96 10.11 1.85 7.29
CA ALA A 96 9.72 0.46 7.03
C ALA A 96 9.30 0.23 5.55
N GLY A 97 9.28 1.28 4.75
CA GLY A 97 8.91 1.23 3.33
C GLY A 97 10.14 1.07 2.44
N HIS A 98 10.00 0.26 1.40
CA HIS A 98 10.98 0.00 0.35
C HIS A 98 10.32 0.22 -1.01
N ILE A 99 10.98 0.98 -1.89
CA ILE A 99 10.47 1.29 -3.24
C ILE A 99 11.56 0.96 -4.26
N GLU A 100 11.19 0.23 -5.31
CA GLU A 100 12.00 0.03 -6.50
C GLU A 100 11.29 0.64 -7.71
N CYS A 101 11.99 1.44 -8.52
CA CYS A 101 11.36 2.12 -9.65
C CYS A 101 12.37 2.56 -10.72
N ASP A 102 11.87 3.01 -11.87
CA ASP A 102 12.70 3.56 -12.95
C ASP A 102 13.10 5.00 -12.69
N SER A 103 12.20 5.80 -12.08
CA SER A 103 12.48 7.18 -11.71
C SER A 103 11.64 7.67 -10.53
N ALA A 104 12.17 8.66 -9.80
CA ALA A 104 11.47 9.36 -8.75
C ALA A 104 11.74 10.86 -8.81
N GLU A 105 10.70 11.65 -8.58
CA GLU A 105 10.79 13.10 -8.43
C GLU A 105 10.26 13.51 -7.06
N LEU A 106 11.09 14.23 -6.30
CA LEU A 106 10.77 14.72 -4.96
C LEU A 106 10.76 16.25 -4.99
N LEU A 107 9.62 16.83 -4.62
CA LEU A 107 9.44 18.28 -4.49
C LEU A 107 9.47 18.69 -3.02
N PHE A 108 10.41 19.55 -2.68
CA PHE A 108 10.56 20.13 -1.35
C PHE A 108 10.18 21.59 -1.34
N ASP A 109 9.57 22.03 -0.26
CA ASP A 109 9.25 23.43 0.05
C ASP A 109 9.37 23.62 1.57
N GLU A 110 10.04 24.68 2.00
CA GLU A 110 10.33 24.96 3.42
C GLU A 110 10.95 23.77 4.16
N PHE A 111 11.91 23.08 3.55
CA PHE A 111 12.58 21.87 4.08
C PHE A 111 11.61 20.70 4.32
N ARG A 112 10.47 20.66 3.68
CA ARG A 112 9.48 19.59 3.79
C ARG A 112 9.20 18.99 2.44
N LEU A 113 9.11 17.69 2.41
CA LEU A 113 8.60 16.99 1.23
C LEU A 113 7.13 17.35 1.03
N LYS A 114 6.80 17.90 -0.13
CA LYS A 114 5.43 18.26 -0.54
C LYS A 114 4.80 17.23 -1.44
N ARG A 115 5.61 16.68 -2.33
CA ARG A 115 5.13 15.71 -3.32
C ARG A 115 6.25 14.74 -3.67
N ALA A 116 5.89 13.48 -3.84
CA ALA A 116 6.76 12.47 -4.41
C ALA A 116 6.03 11.79 -5.58
N ILE A 117 6.69 11.76 -6.72
CA ILE A 117 6.21 11.08 -7.92
C ILE A 117 7.18 9.97 -8.22
N VAL A 118 6.69 8.73 -8.29
CA VAL A 118 7.47 7.54 -8.60
C VAL A 118 6.90 6.92 -9.85
N THR A 119 7.75 6.52 -10.80
CA THR A 119 7.33 5.83 -12.02
C THR A 119 8.20 4.62 -12.27
N GLY A 120 7.60 3.54 -12.79
CA GLY A 120 8.28 2.31 -13.10
C GLY A 120 7.45 1.41 -14.02
N SER A 121 8.02 0.25 -14.39
CA SER A 121 7.38 -0.68 -15.31
C SER A 121 7.31 -2.11 -14.77
N PRO A 122 6.64 -2.34 -13.60
CA PRO A 122 6.02 -1.41 -12.66
C PRO A 122 7.00 -0.77 -11.67
N ALA A 123 6.57 0.27 -10.96
CA ALA A 123 7.14 0.65 -9.68
C ALA A 123 6.58 -0.28 -8.60
N ILE A 124 7.44 -0.75 -7.71
CA ILE A 124 7.14 -1.68 -6.62
C ILE A 124 7.28 -0.93 -5.29
N TYR A 125 6.33 -1.14 -4.41
CA TYR A 125 6.35 -0.61 -3.07
C TYR A 125 6.04 -1.70 -2.06
N ASP A 126 6.95 -1.95 -1.13
CA ASP A 126 6.81 -2.89 -0.02
C ASP A 126 6.81 -2.15 1.31
N LEU A 127 5.81 -2.40 2.14
CA LEU A 127 5.72 -1.87 3.49
C LEU A 127 5.69 -3.00 4.51
N ASN A 128 6.73 -3.07 5.33
CA ASN A 128 6.77 -3.98 6.47
C ASN A 128 5.95 -3.40 7.62
N ARG A 129 4.91 -4.10 8.04
CA ARG A 129 4.08 -3.66 9.17
C ARG A 129 4.80 -3.91 10.50
N PRO A 130 5.05 -2.87 11.32
CA PRO A 130 5.71 -3.04 12.61
C PRO A 130 4.92 -3.99 13.53
N GLY A 131 5.60 -5.01 14.06
CA GLY A 131 5.02 -5.95 15.02
C GLY A 131 4.27 -7.14 14.41
N THR A 132 4.28 -7.29 13.10
CA THR A 132 3.76 -8.45 12.38
C THR A 132 4.77 -8.89 11.31
N ASP A 133 4.62 -10.10 10.77
CA ASP A 133 5.38 -10.57 9.61
C ASP A 133 4.65 -10.23 8.29
N GLU A 134 3.62 -9.38 8.35
CA GLU A 134 2.83 -9.02 7.17
C GLU A 134 3.50 -7.89 6.40
N VAL A 135 3.58 -8.08 5.09
CA VAL A 135 4.05 -7.10 4.13
C VAL A 135 2.87 -6.67 3.27
N THR A 136 2.68 -5.37 3.16
CA THR A 136 1.80 -4.82 2.13
C THR A 136 2.64 -4.58 0.89
N HIS A 137 2.25 -5.21 -0.22
CA HIS A 137 2.91 -5.10 -1.51
C HIS A 137 2.02 -4.33 -2.48
N ALA A 138 2.55 -3.31 -3.13
CA ALA A 138 1.84 -2.55 -4.15
C ALA A 138 2.68 -2.42 -5.42
N GLU A 139 2.02 -2.52 -6.57
CA GLU A 139 2.59 -2.33 -7.89
C GLU A 139 1.75 -1.32 -8.68
N SER A 140 2.40 -0.41 -9.41
CA SER A 140 1.72 0.50 -10.33
C SER A 140 2.71 1.09 -11.34
N GLY A 141 2.24 1.55 -12.50
CA GLY A 141 3.09 2.30 -13.41
C GLY A 141 3.50 3.66 -12.84
N ARG A 142 2.64 4.25 -11.98
CA ARG A 142 2.88 5.54 -11.34
C ARG A 142 2.29 5.60 -9.94
N LEU A 143 3.05 6.14 -9.01
CA LEU A 143 2.63 6.54 -7.68
C LEU A 143 2.82 8.05 -7.53
N ASP A 144 1.80 8.76 -7.03
CA ASP A 144 1.82 10.20 -6.79
C ASP A 144 1.37 10.49 -5.36
N TYR A 145 2.30 10.84 -4.50
CA TYR A 145 2.04 11.12 -3.09
C TYR A 145 1.97 12.64 -2.84
N HIS A 146 0.79 13.11 -2.51
CA HIS A 146 0.55 14.48 -2.05
C HIS A 146 0.63 14.53 -0.53
N VAL A 147 1.78 14.91 0.00
CA VAL A 147 2.08 14.87 1.45
C VAL A 147 1.12 15.72 2.26
N ASP A 148 0.89 16.97 1.84
CA ASP A 148 0.00 17.91 2.56
C ASP A 148 -1.46 17.44 2.61
N LYS A 149 -1.89 16.68 1.61
CA LYS A 149 -3.25 16.12 1.54
C LYS A 149 -3.35 14.77 2.24
N GLY A 150 -2.23 14.12 2.50
CA GLY A 150 -2.20 12.74 2.99
C GLY A 150 -2.83 11.76 2.00
N VAL A 151 -2.64 11.98 0.68
CA VAL A 151 -3.25 11.17 -0.37
C VAL A 151 -2.18 10.57 -1.26
N ILE A 152 -2.26 9.28 -1.50
CA ILE A 152 -1.44 8.56 -2.47
C ILE A 152 -2.36 8.06 -3.59
N GLU A 153 -2.00 8.37 -4.81
CA GLU A 153 -2.62 7.88 -6.02
C GLU A 153 -1.69 6.88 -6.69
N PHE A 154 -2.17 5.67 -6.91
CA PHE A 154 -1.54 4.65 -7.73
C PHE A 154 -2.30 4.59 -9.04
N SER A 155 -1.61 4.75 -10.16
CA SER A 155 -2.20 4.75 -11.50
C SER A 155 -1.40 3.87 -12.46
N ASP A 156 -1.90 3.72 -13.68
CA ASP A 156 -1.33 2.86 -14.71
C ASP A 156 -1.27 1.39 -14.27
N GLN A 157 -2.46 0.83 -13.97
CA GLN A 157 -2.69 -0.55 -13.51
C GLN A 157 -2.13 -0.80 -12.10
N ALA A 158 -2.84 -0.29 -11.13
CA ALA A 158 -2.48 -0.44 -9.73
C ALA A 158 -2.98 -1.77 -9.14
N THR A 159 -2.13 -2.42 -8.36
CA THR A 159 -2.44 -3.61 -7.58
C THR A 159 -1.89 -3.45 -6.17
N ILE A 160 -2.69 -3.76 -5.16
CA ILE A 160 -2.27 -3.82 -3.76
C ILE A 160 -2.59 -5.19 -3.21
N THR A 161 -1.61 -5.84 -2.58
CA THR A 161 -1.72 -7.18 -1.99
C THR A 161 -1.32 -7.13 -0.52
N GLU A 162 -2.12 -7.73 0.35
CA GLU A 162 -1.83 -7.85 1.78
C GLU A 162 -2.45 -9.14 2.34
N GLY A 163 -1.67 -9.96 3.02
CA GLY A 163 -2.15 -11.19 3.68
C GLY A 163 -2.91 -12.13 2.73
N GLY A 164 -2.55 -12.18 1.45
CA GLY A 164 -3.24 -12.97 0.42
C GLY A 164 -4.49 -12.31 -0.18
N ASN A 165 -4.92 -11.15 0.35
CA ASN A 165 -5.99 -10.34 -0.22
C ASN A 165 -5.41 -9.37 -1.26
N GLN A 166 -6.13 -9.15 -2.36
CA GLN A 166 -5.68 -8.30 -3.45
C GLN A 166 -6.80 -7.40 -3.94
N ILE A 167 -6.46 -6.14 -4.22
CA ILE A 167 -7.29 -5.21 -4.97
C ILE A 167 -6.51 -4.71 -6.18
N SER A 168 -7.12 -4.71 -7.35
CA SER A 168 -6.53 -4.14 -8.57
C SER A 168 -7.52 -3.28 -9.33
N SER A 169 -7.02 -2.21 -9.93
CA SER A 169 -7.80 -1.23 -10.70
C SER A 169 -6.88 -0.41 -11.58
N THR A 170 -7.43 0.37 -12.49
CA THR A 170 -6.67 1.37 -13.27
C THR A 170 -6.10 2.45 -12.36
N VAL A 171 -6.89 2.90 -11.38
CA VAL A 171 -6.48 3.89 -10.38
C VAL A 171 -6.94 3.45 -8.98
N LEU A 172 -6.03 3.52 -8.02
CA LEU A 172 -6.31 3.35 -6.60
C LEU A 172 -5.88 4.62 -5.86
N ILE A 173 -6.78 5.22 -5.10
CA ILE A 173 -6.52 6.41 -4.31
C ILE A 173 -6.64 6.06 -2.83
N TYR A 174 -5.54 6.19 -2.11
CA TYR A 174 -5.49 5.96 -0.67
C TYR A 174 -5.43 7.27 0.11
N ASN A 175 -6.41 7.50 0.98
CA ASN A 175 -6.41 8.59 1.94
C ASN A 175 -5.88 8.07 3.29
N ILE A 176 -4.72 8.56 3.70
CA ILE A 176 -4.01 8.13 4.90
C ILE A 176 -4.81 8.44 6.16
N ALA A 177 -5.36 9.66 6.26
CA ALA A 177 -6.08 10.11 7.45
C ALA A 177 -7.42 9.37 7.65
N GLU A 178 -8.11 9.08 6.55
CA GLU A 178 -9.39 8.37 6.55
C GLU A 178 -9.22 6.85 6.52
N GLN A 179 -7.99 6.36 6.28
CA GLN A 179 -7.68 4.94 6.06
C GLN A 179 -8.62 4.31 5.02
N ARG A 180 -8.85 5.04 3.92
CA ARG A 180 -9.81 4.66 2.89
C ARG A 180 -9.13 4.51 1.55
N ILE A 181 -9.44 3.41 0.86
CA ILE A 181 -9.09 3.18 -0.54
C ILE A 181 -10.32 3.43 -1.39
N ASN A 182 -10.18 4.26 -2.42
CA ASN A 182 -11.11 4.36 -3.52
C ASN A 182 -10.45 3.71 -4.74
N ALA A 183 -11.18 2.81 -5.39
CA ALA A 183 -10.77 2.19 -6.64
C ALA A 183 -11.64 2.72 -7.76
N ASP A 184 -11.02 3.16 -8.84
CA ASP A 184 -11.71 3.67 -10.01
C ASP A 184 -11.22 2.94 -11.26
N SER A 185 -12.13 2.64 -12.16
CA SER A 185 -11.85 2.01 -13.44
C SER A 185 -12.01 3.02 -14.57
N SER A 186 -11.30 2.84 -15.68
CA SER A 186 -11.44 3.72 -16.86
C SER A 186 -12.82 3.62 -17.53
N GLY A 187 -13.64 2.65 -17.13
CA GLY A 187 -14.97 2.40 -17.69
C GLY A 187 -14.94 1.54 -18.98
N GLU A 188 -13.78 1.08 -19.41
CA GLU A 188 -13.67 0.09 -20.47
C GLU A 188 -14.00 -1.32 -19.96
N GLU A 189 -14.45 -2.23 -20.84
CA GLU A 189 -15.06 -3.51 -20.43
C GLU A 189 -14.09 -4.44 -19.68
N ASP A 190 -12.78 -4.30 -19.92
CA ASP A 190 -11.72 -5.07 -19.27
C ASP A 190 -11.11 -4.38 -18.03
N ASP A 191 -11.43 -3.10 -17.79
CA ASP A 191 -10.87 -2.26 -16.73
C ASP A 191 -11.77 -2.20 -15.48
N ARG A 192 -12.15 -3.35 -14.95
CA ARG A 192 -12.95 -3.41 -13.71
C ARG A 192 -12.09 -3.45 -12.47
N VAL A 193 -12.60 -2.85 -11.40
CA VAL A 193 -12.06 -3.10 -10.07
C VAL A 193 -12.20 -4.59 -9.76
N ARG A 194 -11.08 -5.24 -9.45
CA ARG A 194 -11.04 -6.65 -9.07
C ARG A 194 -10.58 -6.77 -7.63
N ILE A 195 -11.34 -7.51 -6.83
CA ILE A 195 -11.00 -7.81 -5.44
C ILE A 195 -10.93 -9.33 -5.30
N THR A 196 -9.80 -9.83 -4.81
CA THR A 196 -9.60 -11.23 -4.44
C THR A 196 -9.49 -11.29 -2.94
N TYR A 197 -10.29 -12.14 -2.31
CA TYR A 197 -10.24 -12.42 -0.88
C TYR A 197 -9.80 -13.86 -0.67
N THR A 198 -8.77 -14.06 0.13
CA THR A 198 -8.28 -15.38 0.53
C THR A 198 -8.70 -15.63 1.98
N PRO A 199 -9.66 -16.54 2.22
CA PRO A 199 -10.07 -16.88 3.59
C PRO A 199 -8.89 -17.44 4.39
N PRO A 200 -8.81 -17.15 5.71
CA PRO A 200 -7.79 -17.75 6.57
C PRO A 200 -7.93 -19.28 6.56
N GLU A 201 -6.80 -19.97 6.63
CA GLU A 201 -6.76 -21.43 6.73
C GLU A 201 -7.60 -21.94 7.90
N GLY A 202 -8.42 -22.98 7.68
CA GLY A 202 -9.27 -23.60 8.72
C GLY A 202 -10.76 -23.30 8.63
N ILE A 203 -11.22 -22.41 7.73
CA ILE A 203 -12.67 -22.20 7.52
C ILE A 203 -13.32 -23.40 6.84
N GLU A 204 -12.59 -24.14 6.00
CA GLU A 204 -13.11 -25.36 5.33
C GLU A 204 -13.52 -26.44 6.34
N ALA A 205 -12.72 -26.66 7.40
CA ALA A 205 -13.05 -27.62 8.45
C ALA A 205 -14.31 -27.23 9.26
N ALA A 206 -14.58 -25.93 9.42
CA ALA A 206 -15.76 -25.45 10.12
C ALA A 206 -17.07 -25.48 9.30
N LEU A 207 -16.96 -25.59 7.97
CA LEU A 207 -18.12 -25.75 7.09
C LEU A 207 -18.51 -27.23 6.93
N ASP A 208 -17.53 -28.15 7.00
CA ASP A 208 -17.76 -29.60 6.90
C ASP A 208 -18.46 -30.14 8.17
N GLU A 209 -18.16 -29.57 9.35
CA GLU A 209 -18.84 -29.94 10.60
C GLU A 209 -20.32 -29.51 10.67
N ARG A 210 -20.77 -28.54 9.84
CA ARG A 210 -22.16 -28.08 9.80
C ARG A 210 -23.01 -28.79 8.74
N GLY A 211 -22.39 -29.59 7.90
CA GLY A 211 -23.04 -30.31 6.80
C GLY A 211 -23.67 -31.65 7.14
N THR A 212 -23.51 -32.15 8.38
CA THR A 212 -23.99 -33.48 8.79
C THR A 212 -25.18 -33.51 9.73
N ASP A 213 -25.98 -32.45 9.78
CA ASP A 213 -27.34 -32.57 10.34
C ASP A 213 -28.31 -33.04 9.24
N GLU A 214 -28.27 -34.32 8.97
CA GLU A 214 -29.27 -35.06 8.19
C GLU A 214 -30.62 -34.93 8.89
N PRO A 215 -31.71 -34.50 8.20
CA PRO A 215 -33.02 -34.46 8.82
C PRO A 215 -33.46 -35.90 9.10
N ALA A 216 -33.72 -36.22 10.35
CA ALA A 216 -34.30 -37.48 10.76
C ALA A 216 -35.60 -37.76 9.95
N GLU A 217 -35.57 -38.80 9.15
CA GLU A 217 -36.77 -39.35 8.50
C GLU A 217 -37.78 -39.75 9.58
N THR A 218 -38.88 -39.04 9.61
CA THR A 218 -40.04 -39.42 10.45
C THR A 218 -40.78 -40.49 9.69
N GLU A 219 -40.64 -41.75 10.13
CA GLU A 219 -41.50 -42.87 9.65
C GLU A 219 -42.98 -42.54 9.89
N PRO A 220 -43.87 -42.83 8.93
CA PRO A 220 -45.29 -42.69 9.14
C PRO A 220 -45.82 -43.83 10.03
N GLN A 221 -46.37 -43.52 11.18
CA GLN A 221 -47.13 -44.47 12.00
C GLN A 221 -48.40 -44.88 11.24
N GLU A 222 -48.50 -46.14 10.86
CA GLU A 222 -49.73 -46.76 10.44
C GLU A 222 -50.70 -46.82 11.65
N THR A 223 -51.85 -46.16 11.50
CA THR A 223 -53.00 -46.32 12.38
C THR A 223 -53.79 -47.55 11.91
N GLU A 224 -53.64 -48.67 12.61
CA GLU A 224 -54.59 -49.80 12.52
C GLU A 224 -55.96 -49.34 13.03
N ASP A 225 -56.93 -49.30 12.14
CA ASP A 225 -58.34 -49.13 12.43
C ASP A 225 -58.90 -50.52 12.71
N GLY A 226 -59.15 -50.87 13.99
CA GLY A 226 -59.78 -52.10 14.48
C GLY A 226 -61.24 -51.87 14.69
N ASN A 227 -62.00 -52.43 13.78
CA ASN A 227 -63.45 -52.62 13.81
C ASN A 227 -63.86 -53.59 14.92
N GLN A 228 -64.73 -53.19 15.83
CA GLN A 228 -65.99 -53.86 16.31
C GLN A 228 -66.77 -52.94 17.27
#